data_b4b09a20c56e51a87c2f7a15caa9a913
#
_entry.id   b4b09a20c56e51a87c2f7a15caa9a913
#
_cell.length_a   1.000
_cell.length_b   1.000
_cell.length_c   1.000
_cell.angle_alpha   90.00
_cell.angle_beta   90.00
_cell.angle_gamma   90.00
#
_symmetry.space_group_name_H-M   'P 1'
#
loop_
_entity.id
_entity.type
_entity.pdbx_description
1 polymer ?
#
loop_
_entity_poly.entity_id
_entity_poly.type
_entity_poly.pdbx_seq_one_letter_code
_entity_poly.pdbx_strand_id
1 'polypeptide(L)'
;MANLGSWLKTQLGPAPLVGLCMIVMTIVGLLSTFKITPSLPPWLGYGFLLGIVVSATFYFLFSVTRLWFQVVGGPIPGSYRIKPRQTVALRQAVVDGNNVTLGTAALDELAQMIGLDSVKTEISTLVQRLRVEAARREQGLPVAPISLHMIFTGPPGVGKTVVARLYGAILRDLGVLEKGLLVETDRSGLVAGYVGQTAIKTKAKIDEARDGILFIDEAYSLTSRDGQHAFGQEAVDTLLKEMEDQRDRLVVIAAGYPDLMRQFVTSNPGLPSRFAKTIHFDGYSVEDLLKIIHVMARRDGLNISAESEETLKAFFASAMQRPNFGNARTARTLLERAREAQAARLAPLLGQRNINLAEITHADISTATAEFS
;
A
#
# COMPACT_ATOMS: atom_id res chain seq x y z
N MET A 1 13.92 49.98 -13.01
CA MET A 1 12.67 49.51 -13.64
C MET A 1 12.87 48.58 -14.85
N ALA A 2 14.09 48.37 -15.34
CA ALA A 2 14.34 47.50 -16.51
C ALA A 2 14.32 45.97 -16.25
N ASN A 3 14.40 45.53 -14.98
CA ASN A 3 14.53 44.10 -14.64
C ASN A 3 13.21 43.34 -14.37
N LEU A 4 12.10 44.09 -14.22
CA LEU A 4 10.81 43.47 -13.97
C LEU A 4 10.17 42.89 -15.23
N GLY A 5 10.40 43.56 -16.38
CA GLY A 5 9.85 43.14 -17.68
C GLY A 5 10.49 41.86 -18.24
N SER A 6 11.79 41.64 -18.01
CA SER A 6 12.49 40.43 -18.44
C SER A 6 12.14 39.22 -17.54
N TRP A 7 11.97 39.46 -16.27
CA TRP A 7 11.56 38.43 -15.31
C TRP A 7 10.12 37.94 -15.56
N LEU A 8 9.20 38.87 -15.87
CA LEU A 8 7.82 38.56 -16.23
C LEU A 8 7.72 37.75 -17.54
N LYS A 9 8.56 38.05 -18.54
CA LYS A 9 8.58 37.30 -19.81
C LYS A 9 9.08 35.87 -19.66
N THR A 10 10.03 35.60 -18.77
CA THR A 10 10.60 34.25 -18.54
C THR A 10 9.73 33.37 -17.69
N GLN A 11 8.95 33.95 -16.77
CA GLN A 11 8.12 33.17 -15.83
C GLN A 11 6.68 32.95 -16.34
N LEU A 12 6.11 33.90 -17.08
CA LEU A 12 4.69 33.85 -17.46
C LEU A 12 4.42 33.26 -18.86
N GLY A 13 5.44 33.10 -19.70
CA GLY A 13 5.25 32.64 -21.06
C GLY A 13 4.29 33.54 -21.87
N PRO A 14 3.91 33.19 -23.09
CA PRO A 14 3.03 34.01 -23.95
C PRO A 14 1.54 34.01 -23.55
N ALA A 15 1.13 33.13 -22.63
CA ALA A 15 -0.29 32.91 -22.31
C ALA A 15 -1.06 34.14 -21.77
N PRO A 16 -0.54 34.94 -20.82
CA PRO A 16 -1.29 36.11 -20.31
C PRO A 16 -1.32 37.28 -21.32
N LEU A 17 -0.31 37.40 -22.16
CA LEU A 17 -0.31 38.39 -23.26
C LEU A 17 -1.36 38.04 -24.32
N VAL A 18 -1.51 36.78 -24.66
CA VAL A 18 -2.55 36.27 -25.56
C VAL A 18 -3.94 36.51 -24.98
N GLY A 19 -4.14 36.27 -23.69
CA GLY A 19 -5.39 36.54 -22.99
C GLY A 19 -5.76 38.03 -23.00
N LEU A 20 -4.79 38.93 -22.76
CA LEU A 20 -5.01 40.36 -22.81
C LEU A 20 -5.31 40.84 -24.24
N CYS A 21 -4.61 40.34 -25.25
CA CYS A 21 -4.88 40.62 -26.65
C CYS A 21 -6.27 40.15 -27.06
N MET A 22 -6.72 38.98 -26.61
CA MET A 22 -8.07 38.51 -26.90
C MET A 22 -9.16 39.39 -26.25
N ILE A 23 -8.96 39.85 -25.03
CA ILE A 23 -9.88 40.78 -24.37
C ILE A 23 -9.96 42.11 -25.12
N VAL A 24 -8.84 42.68 -25.53
CA VAL A 24 -8.78 43.93 -26.30
C VAL A 24 -9.44 43.77 -27.67
N MET A 25 -9.18 42.68 -28.39
CA MET A 25 -9.80 42.36 -29.67
C MET A 25 -11.31 42.16 -29.55
N THR A 26 -11.77 41.55 -28.43
CA THR A 26 -13.20 41.38 -28.16
C THR A 26 -13.90 42.72 -27.92
N ILE A 27 -13.26 43.60 -27.14
CA ILE A 27 -13.78 44.98 -26.88
C ILE A 27 -13.82 45.79 -28.15
N VAL A 28 -12.79 45.73 -29.00
CA VAL A 28 -12.73 46.44 -30.31
C VAL A 28 -13.77 45.86 -31.28
N GLY A 29 -13.93 44.52 -31.31
CA GLY A 29 -14.97 43.86 -32.11
C GLY A 29 -16.39 44.27 -31.70
N LEU A 30 -16.63 44.39 -30.39
CA LEU A 30 -17.90 44.86 -29.81
C LEU A 30 -18.22 46.30 -30.24
N LEU A 31 -17.24 47.18 -30.14
CA LEU A 31 -17.41 48.58 -30.54
C LEU A 31 -17.65 48.74 -32.06
N SER A 32 -17.10 47.85 -32.90
CA SER A 32 -17.30 47.85 -34.33
C SER A 32 -18.65 47.25 -34.76
N THR A 33 -19.13 46.21 -34.08
CA THR A 33 -20.43 45.56 -34.42
C THR A 33 -21.62 46.45 -34.09
N PHE A 34 -21.54 47.27 -33.08
CA PHE A 34 -22.58 48.26 -32.77
C PHE A 34 -22.76 49.36 -33.82
N LYS A 35 -21.77 49.55 -34.72
CA LYS A 35 -21.83 50.59 -35.81
C LYS A 35 -22.24 50.05 -37.18
N ILE A 36 -22.23 48.73 -37.41
CA ILE A 36 -22.24 48.22 -38.80
C ILE A 36 -23.48 47.39 -39.20
N THR A 37 -24.30 46.88 -38.30
CA THR A 37 -25.43 46.01 -38.68
C THR A 37 -26.73 46.28 -37.93
N PRO A 38 -27.61 47.15 -38.43
CA PRO A 38 -28.94 47.38 -37.87
C PRO A 38 -29.97 46.28 -38.17
N SER A 39 -29.61 45.19 -38.86
CA SER A 39 -30.54 44.22 -39.41
C SER A 39 -30.54 42.82 -38.72
N LEU A 40 -29.72 42.56 -37.69
CA LEU A 40 -29.74 41.29 -36.95
C LEU A 40 -30.62 41.38 -35.71
N PRO A 41 -31.41 40.33 -35.44
CA PRO A 41 -32.25 40.30 -34.21
C PRO A 41 -31.37 40.37 -32.96
N PRO A 42 -31.75 41.20 -31.94
CA PRO A 42 -30.89 41.52 -30.80
C PRO A 42 -30.47 40.28 -29.97
N TRP A 43 -31.29 39.21 -29.92
CA TRP A 43 -31.02 38.00 -29.16
C TRP A 43 -29.82 37.19 -29.68
N LEU A 44 -29.51 37.26 -30.99
CA LEU A 44 -28.34 36.58 -31.57
C LEU A 44 -27.02 37.24 -31.13
N GLY A 45 -27.00 38.58 -31.04
CA GLY A 45 -25.86 39.33 -30.52
C GLY A 45 -25.58 39.05 -29.03
N TYR A 46 -26.64 38.98 -28.22
CA TYR A 46 -26.50 38.66 -26.79
C TYR A 46 -26.00 37.22 -26.53
N GLY A 47 -26.45 36.23 -27.31
CA GLY A 47 -26.00 34.84 -27.20
C GLY A 47 -24.51 34.67 -27.52
N PHE A 48 -24.03 35.37 -28.58
CA PHE A 48 -22.62 35.35 -28.96
C PHE A 48 -21.72 36.05 -27.92
N LEU A 49 -22.19 37.16 -27.37
CA LEU A 49 -21.54 37.96 -26.33
C LEU A 49 -21.42 37.15 -25.03
N LEU A 50 -22.49 36.45 -24.62
CA LEU A 50 -22.51 35.60 -23.46
C LEU A 50 -21.51 34.42 -23.59
N GLY A 51 -21.46 33.81 -24.79
CA GLY A 51 -20.50 32.72 -25.08
C GLY A 51 -19.03 33.14 -24.95
N ILE A 52 -18.71 34.34 -25.45
CA ILE A 52 -17.34 34.90 -25.38
C ILE A 52 -16.99 35.25 -23.93
N VAL A 53 -17.90 35.87 -23.18
CA VAL A 53 -17.67 36.22 -21.76
C VAL A 53 -17.48 34.95 -20.92
N VAL A 54 -18.28 33.91 -21.11
CA VAL A 54 -18.16 32.64 -20.41
C VAL A 54 -16.82 31.95 -20.73
N SER A 55 -16.43 31.91 -22.02
CA SER A 55 -15.13 31.34 -22.43
C SER A 55 -13.94 32.11 -21.86
N ALA A 56 -13.99 33.44 -21.86
CA ALA A 56 -12.93 34.29 -21.32
C ALA A 56 -12.81 34.13 -19.78
N THR A 57 -13.94 34.02 -19.09
CA THR A 57 -13.97 33.82 -17.64
C THR A 57 -13.41 32.41 -17.26
N PHE A 58 -13.75 31.41 -18.04
CA PHE A 58 -13.23 30.04 -17.83
C PHE A 58 -11.72 29.99 -18.08
N TYR A 59 -11.22 30.65 -19.13
CA TYR A 59 -9.79 30.74 -19.41
C TYR A 59 -9.04 31.54 -18.35
N PHE A 60 -9.61 32.61 -17.84
CA PHE A 60 -9.04 33.41 -16.74
C PHE A 60 -8.96 32.63 -15.46
N LEU A 61 -10.03 31.93 -15.05
CA LEU A 61 -10.06 31.06 -13.87
C LEU A 61 -9.03 29.91 -13.99
N PHE A 62 -8.92 29.30 -15.17
CA PHE A 62 -7.91 28.27 -15.44
C PHE A 62 -6.48 28.81 -15.36
N SER A 63 -6.23 30.02 -15.85
CA SER A 63 -4.93 30.66 -15.78
C SER A 63 -4.56 31.07 -14.36
N VAL A 64 -5.51 31.59 -13.58
CA VAL A 64 -5.31 31.96 -12.16
C VAL A 64 -5.06 30.72 -11.30
N THR A 65 -5.82 29.63 -11.48
CA THR A 65 -5.58 28.38 -10.78
C THR A 65 -4.21 27.78 -11.12
N ARG A 66 -3.79 27.86 -12.37
CA ARG A 66 -2.46 27.43 -12.81
C ARG A 66 -1.33 28.26 -12.19
N LEU A 67 -1.53 29.59 -12.11
CA LEU A 67 -0.58 30.50 -11.45
C LEU A 67 -0.52 30.26 -9.94
N TRP A 68 -1.66 30.01 -9.31
CA TRP A 68 -1.74 29.71 -7.87
C TRP A 68 -0.99 28.41 -7.54
N PHE A 69 -1.14 27.35 -8.36
CA PHE A 69 -0.39 26.11 -8.22
C PHE A 69 1.12 26.28 -8.45
N GLN A 70 1.56 27.20 -9.30
CA GLN A 70 2.98 27.51 -9.49
C GLN A 70 3.59 28.28 -8.32
N VAL A 71 2.83 29.17 -7.70
CA VAL A 71 3.29 30.02 -6.55
C VAL A 71 3.28 29.24 -5.24
N VAL A 72 2.32 28.35 -5.04
CA VAL A 72 2.16 27.56 -3.81
C VAL A 72 2.97 26.24 -3.86
N GLY A 73 3.66 25.94 -4.98
CA GLY A 73 4.52 24.75 -5.08
C GLY A 73 3.78 23.42 -5.22
N GLY A 74 2.49 23.45 -5.56
CA GLY A 74 1.70 22.24 -5.82
C GLY A 74 1.97 21.66 -7.22
N PRO A 75 1.83 20.34 -7.44
CA PRO A 75 2.03 19.72 -8.75
C PRO A 75 0.95 20.18 -9.73
N ILE A 76 1.38 20.65 -10.90
CA ILE A 76 0.47 21.10 -11.99
C ILE A 76 -0.31 19.91 -12.52
N PRO A 77 -1.64 19.89 -12.52
CA PRO A 77 -2.41 18.84 -13.17
C PRO A 77 -2.11 18.82 -14.69
N GLY A 78 -1.56 17.70 -15.18
CA GLY A 78 -1.32 17.46 -16.60
C GLY A 78 0.12 17.61 -17.11
N SER A 79 1.11 17.98 -16.28
CA SER A 79 2.52 17.97 -16.67
C SER A 79 3.32 16.92 -15.92
N TYR A 80 3.05 15.64 -16.18
CA TYR A 80 3.97 14.58 -15.77
C TYR A 80 5.17 14.57 -16.72
N ARG A 81 6.17 15.42 -16.44
CA ARG A 81 7.51 15.18 -16.95
C ARG A 81 8.04 13.98 -16.19
N ILE A 82 8.06 12.82 -16.83
CA ILE A 82 8.80 11.66 -16.38
C ILE A 82 10.26 12.12 -16.26
N LYS A 83 10.71 12.41 -15.02
CA LYS A 83 12.15 12.55 -14.77
C LYS A 83 12.76 11.19 -15.10
N PRO A 84 13.86 11.13 -15.89
CA PRO A 84 14.55 9.88 -16.08
C PRO A 84 14.92 9.35 -14.67
N ARG A 85 14.51 8.12 -14.40
CA ARG A 85 14.77 7.39 -13.17
C ARG A 85 16.26 7.54 -12.84
N GLN A 86 16.57 8.23 -11.75
CA GLN A 86 17.96 8.28 -11.27
C GLN A 86 18.30 6.87 -10.75
N THR A 87 18.89 6.08 -11.61
CA THR A 87 19.61 4.82 -11.31
C THR A 87 20.89 5.09 -10.49
N VAL A 88 20.83 5.96 -9.49
CA VAL A 88 22.03 6.37 -8.74
C VAL A 88 22.32 5.42 -7.57
N ALA A 89 21.31 4.77 -7.00
CA ALA A 89 21.53 3.89 -5.85
C ALA A 89 22.17 2.54 -6.21
N LEU A 90 21.95 2.01 -7.42
CA LEU A 90 22.60 0.78 -7.87
C LEU A 90 24.04 0.98 -8.32
N ARG A 91 24.45 2.19 -8.73
CA ARG A 91 25.81 2.47 -9.18
C ARG A 91 26.85 2.48 -8.06
N GLN A 92 26.48 2.82 -6.83
CA GLN A 92 27.44 2.84 -5.70
C GLN A 92 27.66 1.47 -5.06
N ALA A 93 26.73 0.52 -5.21
CA ALA A 93 26.85 -0.82 -4.62
C ALA A 93 27.66 -1.81 -5.47
N VAL A 94 27.96 -1.51 -6.75
CA VAL A 94 28.66 -2.43 -7.67
C VAL A 94 30.18 -2.12 -7.76
N VAL A 95 30.65 -0.97 -7.26
CA VAL A 95 32.04 -0.51 -7.48
C VAL A 95 33.03 -1.00 -6.42
N ASP A 96 32.56 -1.42 -5.24
CA ASP A 96 33.47 -2.00 -4.24
C ASP A 96 33.55 -3.51 -4.39
N GLY A 97 34.58 -3.98 -5.03
CA GLY A 97 34.88 -5.38 -5.42
C GLY A 97 35.15 -6.34 -4.26
N ASN A 98 34.48 -6.21 -3.12
CA ASN A 98 34.48 -7.17 -2.03
C ASN A 98 33.06 -7.44 -1.60
N ASN A 99 32.57 -8.68 -1.84
CA ASN A 99 31.37 -9.29 -1.30
C ASN A 99 30.25 -8.28 -0.96
N VAL A 100 29.60 -7.75 -1.97
CA VAL A 100 28.32 -7.05 -1.76
C VAL A 100 27.29 -8.11 -1.41
N THR A 101 27.21 -8.41 -0.13
CA THR A 101 26.03 -8.96 0.48
C THR A 101 24.96 -7.88 0.34
N LEU A 102 24.29 -7.85 -0.80
CA LEU A 102 22.99 -7.18 -0.96
C LEU A 102 21.94 -8.01 -0.19
N GLY A 103 22.28 -8.38 1.05
CA GLY A 103 21.36 -8.78 2.07
C GLY A 103 20.69 -7.49 2.52
N THR A 104 19.45 -7.26 2.11
CA THR A 104 18.70 -6.17 2.67
C THR A 104 18.40 -6.54 4.11
N ALA A 105 18.49 -5.59 5.02
CA ALA A 105 18.10 -5.84 6.44
C ALA A 105 16.71 -6.48 6.53
N ALA A 106 15.80 -6.14 5.61
CA ALA A 106 14.48 -6.73 5.53
C ALA A 106 14.48 -8.20 5.08
N LEU A 107 15.44 -8.61 4.22
CA LEU A 107 15.59 -10.03 3.85
C LEU A 107 16.16 -10.85 5.00
N ASP A 108 17.08 -10.27 5.76
CA ASP A 108 17.62 -10.91 6.97
C ASP A 108 16.55 -11.03 8.06
N GLU A 109 15.71 -10.00 8.23
CA GLU A 109 14.56 -10.06 9.14
C GLU A 109 13.56 -11.14 8.73
N LEU A 110 13.26 -11.27 7.43
CA LEU A 110 12.42 -12.35 6.92
C LEU A 110 13.04 -13.72 7.20
N ALA A 111 14.35 -13.87 7.01
CA ALA A 111 15.06 -15.12 7.27
C ALA A 111 15.00 -15.53 8.76
N GLN A 112 14.99 -14.56 9.68
CA GLN A 112 14.92 -14.77 11.11
C GLN A 112 13.50 -15.06 11.63
N MET A 113 12.45 -14.85 10.83
CA MET A 113 11.09 -15.21 11.23
C MET A 113 11.00 -16.70 11.55
N ILE A 114 10.22 -17.04 12.58
CA ILE A 114 10.01 -18.43 12.98
C ILE A 114 9.11 -19.12 11.96
N GLY A 115 9.46 -20.34 11.54
CA GLY A 115 8.74 -21.09 10.53
C GLY A 115 8.75 -20.39 9.16
N LEU A 116 7.67 -20.54 8.39
CA LEU A 116 7.45 -19.91 7.08
C LEU A 116 8.50 -20.27 6.01
N ASP A 117 9.05 -21.48 6.04
CA ASP A 117 10.17 -21.88 5.18
C ASP A 117 9.81 -21.85 3.69
N SER A 118 8.58 -22.26 3.33
CA SER A 118 8.06 -22.15 1.98
C SER A 118 8.01 -20.68 1.51
N VAL A 119 7.50 -19.78 2.36
CA VAL A 119 7.39 -18.34 2.07
C VAL A 119 8.77 -17.71 1.89
N LYS A 120 9.72 -18.03 2.79
CA LYS A 120 11.11 -17.54 2.71
C LYS A 120 11.77 -17.97 1.39
N THR A 121 11.63 -19.24 1.02
CA THR A 121 12.18 -19.78 -0.23
C THR A 121 11.59 -19.07 -1.45
N GLU A 122 10.27 -18.86 -1.47
CA GLU A 122 9.59 -18.23 -2.57
C GLU A 122 10.00 -16.76 -2.77
N ILE A 123 10.12 -16.00 -1.68
CA ILE A 123 10.57 -14.60 -1.73
C ILE A 123 12.06 -14.53 -2.10
N SER A 124 12.90 -15.40 -1.53
CA SER A 124 14.33 -15.46 -1.87
C SER A 124 14.55 -15.75 -3.36
N THR A 125 13.81 -16.69 -3.93
CA THR A 125 13.86 -17.02 -5.36
C THR A 125 13.48 -15.81 -6.22
N LEU A 126 12.44 -15.09 -5.82
CA LEU A 126 12.03 -13.87 -6.54
C LEU A 126 13.11 -12.78 -6.46
N VAL A 127 13.70 -12.58 -5.29
CA VAL A 127 14.80 -11.62 -5.09
C VAL A 127 15.99 -11.95 -5.99
N GLN A 128 16.38 -13.23 -6.06
CA GLN A 128 17.45 -13.68 -6.95
C GLN A 128 17.12 -13.39 -8.41
N ARG A 129 15.89 -13.66 -8.83
CA ARG A 129 15.44 -13.34 -10.20
C ARG A 129 15.51 -11.84 -10.47
N LEU A 130 15.04 -10.99 -9.56
CA LEU A 130 15.10 -9.53 -9.72
C LEU A 130 16.54 -9.03 -9.85
N ARG A 131 17.47 -9.59 -9.08
CA ARG A 131 18.92 -9.28 -9.20
C ARG A 131 19.48 -9.65 -10.56
N VAL A 132 19.17 -10.85 -11.06
CA VAL A 132 19.61 -11.28 -12.40
C VAL A 132 19.04 -10.36 -13.48
N GLU A 133 17.75 -10.01 -13.41
CA GLU A 133 17.13 -9.10 -14.38
C GLU A 133 17.72 -7.67 -14.30
N ALA A 134 18.09 -7.21 -13.11
CA ALA A 134 18.80 -5.93 -12.95
C ALA A 134 20.17 -5.98 -13.63
N ALA A 135 20.97 -7.03 -13.40
CA ALA A 135 22.27 -7.22 -14.05
C ALA A 135 22.16 -7.34 -15.59
N ARG A 136 21.14 -8.02 -16.10
CA ARG A 136 20.86 -8.08 -17.55
C ARG A 136 20.58 -6.70 -18.13
N ARG A 137 19.80 -5.89 -17.42
CA ARG A 137 19.48 -4.50 -17.84
C ARG A 137 20.73 -3.63 -17.92
N GLU A 138 21.65 -3.78 -16.94
CA GLU A 138 22.94 -3.07 -16.94
C GLU A 138 23.83 -3.45 -18.13
N GLN A 139 23.75 -4.70 -18.57
CA GLN A 139 24.46 -5.19 -19.77
C GLN A 139 23.75 -4.85 -21.09
N GLY A 140 22.63 -4.12 -21.05
CA GLY A 140 21.86 -3.77 -22.25
C GLY A 140 21.07 -4.95 -22.84
N LEU A 141 20.93 -6.06 -22.12
CA LEU A 141 20.18 -7.23 -22.56
C LEU A 141 18.66 -7.01 -22.39
N PRO A 142 17.84 -7.60 -23.25
CA PRO A 142 16.39 -7.50 -23.12
C PRO A 142 15.93 -8.17 -21.83
N VAL A 143 15.04 -7.46 -21.10
CA VAL A 143 14.44 -7.90 -19.84
C VAL A 143 12.93 -7.96 -20.00
N ALA A 144 12.36 -9.13 -19.73
CA ALA A 144 10.89 -9.29 -19.73
C ALA A 144 10.28 -8.59 -18.49
N PRO A 145 9.12 -7.95 -18.64
CA PRO A 145 8.41 -7.39 -17.50
C PRO A 145 8.01 -8.51 -16.52
N ILE A 146 8.27 -8.29 -15.24
CA ILE A 146 7.89 -9.22 -14.16
C ILE A 146 6.71 -8.61 -13.42
N SER A 147 5.59 -9.33 -13.34
CA SER A 147 4.53 -8.96 -12.41
C SER A 147 4.97 -9.28 -10.98
N LEU A 148 4.86 -8.29 -10.10
CA LEU A 148 5.21 -8.41 -8.67
C LEU A 148 3.97 -8.54 -7.78
N HIS A 149 2.77 -8.50 -8.39
CA HIS A 149 1.53 -8.71 -7.66
C HIS A 149 1.41 -10.16 -7.21
N MET A 150 0.93 -10.39 -6.00
CA MET A 150 0.88 -11.71 -5.39
C MET A 150 -0.44 -11.98 -4.68
N ILE A 151 -0.74 -13.24 -4.52
CA ILE A 151 -1.80 -13.74 -3.64
C ILE A 151 -1.15 -14.41 -2.44
N PHE A 152 -1.57 -14.02 -1.24
CA PHE A 152 -1.18 -14.66 0.01
C PHE A 152 -2.34 -15.46 0.56
N THR A 153 -2.18 -16.77 0.67
CA THR A 153 -3.22 -17.67 1.20
C THR A 153 -2.77 -18.33 2.49
N GLY A 154 -3.68 -18.56 3.41
CA GLY A 154 -3.38 -19.26 4.65
C GLY A 154 -4.28 -18.83 5.80
N PRO A 155 -4.21 -19.53 6.96
CA PRO A 155 -5.01 -19.25 8.13
C PRO A 155 -4.71 -17.88 8.74
N PRO A 156 -5.54 -17.39 9.68
CA PRO A 156 -5.29 -16.13 10.37
C PRO A 156 -4.08 -16.21 11.28
N GLY A 157 -3.39 -15.09 11.49
CA GLY A 157 -2.28 -14.97 12.45
C GLY A 157 -0.97 -15.65 12.04
N VAL A 158 -0.80 -16.07 10.78
CA VAL A 158 0.46 -16.69 10.28
C VAL A 158 1.48 -15.67 9.77
N GLY A 159 1.21 -14.37 9.88
CA GLY A 159 2.19 -13.34 9.53
C GLY A 159 2.07 -12.77 8.12
N LYS A 160 0.98 -13.01 7.37
CA LYS A 160 0.80 -12.50 5.99
C LYS A 160 1.09 -11.00 5.85
N THR A 161 0.52 -10.15 6.71
CA THR A 161 0.73 -8.69 6.68
C THR A 161 2.18 -8.31 7.04
N VAL A 162 2.83 -9.04 7.97
CA VAL A 162 4.22 -8.80 8.35
C VAL A 162 5.15 -9.09 7.17
N VAL A 163 4.96 -10.24 6.51
CA VAL A 163 5.72 -10.62 5.32
C VAL A 163 5.48 -9.64 4.18
N ALA A 164 4.24 -9.17 3.97
CA ALA A 164 3.94 -8.16 2.95
C ALA A 164 4.71 -6.85 3.20
N ARG A 165 4.84 -6.43 4.46
CA ARG A 165 5.62 -5.24 4.84
C ARG A 165 7.11 -5.43 4.58
N LEU A 166 7.67 -6.59 4.95
CA LEU A 166 9.07 -6.94 4.67
C LEU A 166 9.32 -7.01 3.17
N TYR A 167 8.39 -7.58 2.40
CA TYR A 167 8.48 -7.61 0.95
C TYR A 167 8.55 -6.21 0.33
N GLY A 168 7.74 -5.27 0.82
CA GLY A 168 7.83 -3.87 0.40
C GLY A 168 9.19 -3.24 0.68
N ALA A 169 9.74 -3.47 1.87
CA ALA A 169 11.07 -3.00 2.24
C ALA A 169 12.16 -3.64 1.35
N ILE A 170 12.08 -4.95 1.06
CA ILE A 170 12.98 -5.65 0.15
C ILE A 170 12.93 -5.04 -1.26
N LEU A 171 11.74 -4.80 -1.81
CA LEU A 171 11.58 -4.19 -3.12
C LEU A 171 12.13 -2.76 -3.19
N ARG A 172 11.99 -1.98 -2.12
CA ARG A 172 12.61 -0.65 -1.99
C ARG A 172 14.13 -0.76 -2.00
N ASP A 173 14.69 -1.64 -1.19
CA ASP A 173 16.14 -1.81 -1.05
C ASP A 173 16.76 -2.32 -2.36
N LEU A 174 16.00 -3.07 -3.17
CA LEU A 174 16.39 -3.47 -4.52
C LEU A 174 16.16 -2.37 -5.58
N GLY A 175 15.65 -1.20 -5.19
CA GLY A 175 15.35 -0.11 -6.12
C GLY A 175 14.18 -0.37 -7.08
N VAL A 176 13.35 -1.35 -6.80
CA VAL A 176 12.15 -1.69 -7.59
C VAL A 176 11.00 -0.75 -7.26
N LEU A 177 10.80 -0.47 -5.98
CA LEU A 177 9.85 0.53 -5.49
C LEU A 177 10.59 1.70 -4.85
N GLU A 178 10.06 2.91 -4.96
CA GLU A 178 10.69 4.09 -4.39
C GLU A 178 10.52 4.16 -2.86
N LYS A 179 9.31 3.86 -2.34
CA LYS A 179 9.00 3.95 -0.91
C LYS A 179 8.96 2.59 -0.23
N GLY A 180 8.39 1.58 -0.89
CA GLY A 180 8.19 0.24 -0.34
C GLY A 180 7.26 0.19 0.88
N LEU A 181 6.47 1.23 1.13
CA LEU A 181 5.51 1.29 2.24
C LEU A 181 4.32 0.38 1.98
N LEU A 182 3.76 -0.17 3.05
CA LEU A 182 2.55 -0.98 3.01
C LEU A 182 1.34 -0.12 3.36
N VAL A 183 0.36 -0.09 2.47
CA VAL A 183 -1.00 0.43 2.72
C VAL A 183 -1.93 -0.76 2.86
N GLU A 184 -2.45 -0.97 4.05
CA GLU A 184 -3.37 -2.06 4.38
C GLU A 184 -4.81 -1.60 4.19
N THR A 185 -5.63 -2.45 3.60
CA THR A 185 -7.05 -2.19 3.34
C THR A 185 -7.84 -3.50 3.30
N ASP A 186 -9.14 -3.38 3.37
CA ASP A 186 -10.13 -4.44 3.19
C ASP A 186 -11.24 -3.98 2.24
N ARG A 187 -12.34 -4.75 2.13
CA ARG A 187 -13.52 -4.37 1.36
C ARG A 187 -14.04 -2.99 1.75
N SER A 188 -14.09 -2.69 3.05
CA SER A 188 -14.65 -1.43 3.55
C SER A 188 -13.83 -0.22 3.11
N GLY A 189 -12.52 -0.37 2.96
CA GLY A 189 -11.62 0.66 2.47
C GLY A 189 -11.68 0.91 0.96
N LEU A 190 -12.21 -0.04 0.17
CA LEU A 190 -12.26 0.02 -1.29
C LEU A 190 -13.67 0.31 -1.81
N VAL A 191 -14.69 -0.31 -1.25
CA VAL A 191 -16.08 -0.24 -1.72
C VAL A 191 -16.80 0.93 -1.05
N ALA A 192 -17.60 1.65 -1.83
CA ALA A 192 -18.49 2.71 -1.35
C ALA A 192 -19.95 2.24 -1.31
N GLY A 193 -20.81 2.99 -0.60
CA GLY A 193 -22.23 2.68 -0.47
C GLY A 193 -23.12 3.20 -1.60
N TYR A 194 -22.58 3.96 -2.56
CA TYR A 194 -23.33 4.61 -3.63
C TYR A 194 -22.71 4.35 -4.99
N VAL A 195 -23.57 4.33 -6.02
CA VAL A 195 -23.17 4.13 -7.42
C VAL A 195 -22.13 5.18 -7.86
N GLY A 196 -21.07 4.75 -8.52
CA GLY A 196 -20.00 5.60 -9.07
C GLY A 196 -18.98 6.10 -8.05
N GLN A 197 -19.12 5.81 -6.76
CA GLN A 197 -18.16 6.22 -5.74
C GLN A 197 -17.10 5.16 -5.45
N THR A 198 -17.36 3.91 -5.78
CA THR A 198 -16.43 2.80 -5.52
C THR A 198 -15.15 2.96 -6.32
N ALA A 199 -15.22 3.26 -7.62
CA ALA A 199 -14.03 3.49 -8.45
C ALA A 199 -13.17 4.64 -7.90
N ILE A 200 -13.79 5.74 -7.46
CA ILE A 200 -13.08 6.90 -6.89
C ILE A 200 -12.38 6.50 -5.58
N LYS A 201 -13.07 5.80 -4.68
CA LYS A 201 -12.54 5.35 -3.40
C LYS A 201 -11.41 4.36 -3.57
N THR A 202 -11.60 3.37 -4.47
CA THR A 202 -10.56 2.38 -4.80
C THR A 202 -9.33 3.07 -5.36
N LYS A 203 -9.50 4.01 -6.30
CA LYS A 203 -8.40 4.76 -6.88
C LYS A 203 -7.66 5.60 -5.84
N ALA A 204 -8.36 6.27 -4.93
CA ALA A 204 -7.74 7.03 -3.86
C ALA A 204 -6.86 6.14 -2.97
N LYS A 205 -7.32 4.91 -2.64
CA LYS A 205 -6.55 3.95 -1.85
C LYS A 205 -5.33 3.42 -2.62
N ILE A 206 -5.43 3.22 -3.93
CA ILE A 206 -4.32 2.87 -4.80
C ILE A 206 -3.29 4.00 -4.88
N ASP A 207 -3.73 5.25 -5.01
CA ASP A 207 -2.85 6.42 -5.06
C ASP A 207 -2.09 6.62 -3.73
N GLU A 208 -2.69 6.26 -2.59
CA GLU A 208 -2.02 6.22 -1.28
C GLU A 208 -0.89 5.17 -1.26
N ALA A 209 -1.09 4.01 -1.89
CA ALA A 209 -0.12 2.92 -1.97
C ALA A 209 0.93 3.09 -3.08
N ARG A 210 0.90 4.20 -3.80
CA ARG A 210 1.83 4.46 -4.91
C ARG A 210 3.29 4.45 -4.44
N ASP A 211 4.14 3.78 -5.22
CA ASP A 211 5.55 3.49 -4.92
C ASP A 211 5.74 2.53 -3.74
N GLY A 212 4.71 1.76 -3.42
CA GLY A 212 4.66 0.81 -2.33
C GLY A 212 3.77 -0.39 -2.62
N ILE A 213 3.22 -0.95 -1.56
CA ILE A 213 2.35 -2.13 -1.60
C ILE A 213 0.95 -1.77 -1.14
N LEU A 214 -0.06 -2.12 -1.93
CA LEU A 214 -1.46 -2.21 -1.50
C LEU A 214 -1.73 -3.64 -1.03
N PHE A 215 -1.93 -3.82 0.26
CA PHE A 215 -2.30 -5.09 0.87
C PHE A 215 -3.81 -5.12 1.12
N ILE A 216 -4.49 -6.05 0.46
CA ILE A 216 -5.95 -6.22 0.59
C ILE A 216 -6.21 -7.47 1.41
N ASP A 217 -6.60 -7.28 2.67
CA ASP A 217 -6.97 -8.41 3.51
C ASP A 217 -8.40 -8.89 3.19
N GLU A 218 -8.61 -10.18 3.31
CA GLU A 218 -9.88 -10.83 2.97
C GLU A 218 -10.42 -10.42 1.58
N ALA A 219 -9.53 -10.36 0.58
CA ALA A 219 -9.84 -9.85 -0.77
C ALA A 219 -11.04 -10.57 -1.43
N TYR A 220 -11.32 -11.81 -1.06
CA TYR A 220 -12.49 -12.57 -1.49
C TYR A 220 -13.82 -11.87 -1.14
N SER A 221 -13.83 -11.03 -0.12
CA SER A 221 -15.02 -10.27 0.27
C SER A 221 -15.46 -9.27 -0.82
N LEU A 222 -14.57 -8.85 -1.72
CA LEU A 222 -14.90 -8.01 -2.87
C LEU A 222 -15.84 -8.70 -3.86
N THR A 223 -15.81 -10.04 -3.94
CA THR A 223 -16.61 -10.83 -4.90
C THR A 223 -17.72 -11.65 -4.23
N SER A 224 -17.95 -11.46 -2.92
CA SER A 224 -19.04 -12.13 -2.21
C SER A 224 -20.41 -11.74 -2.77
N ARG A 225 -21.31 -12.75 -2.83
CA ARG A 225 -22.63 -12.64 -3.50
C ARG A 225 -23.71 -11.90 -2.73
N ASP A 226 -23.35 -11.19 -1.68
CA ASP A 226 -24.27 -10.36 -0.93
C ASP A 226 -24.76 -9.20 -1.82
N GLY A 227 -25.96 -8.67 -1.59
CA GLY A 227 -26.66 -7.73 -2.47
C GLY A 227 -25.92 -6.48 -2.96
N GLN A 228 -24.63 -6.35 -2.66
CA GLN A 228 -23.69 -5.33 -3.14
C GLN A 228 -22.61 -5.88 -4.10
N HIS A 229 -22.91 -6.98 -4.79
CA HIS A 229 -21.94 -7.61 -5.71
C HIS A 229 -21.42 -6.64 -6.78
N ALA A 230 -22.28 -5.78 -7.33
CA ALA A 230 -21.92 -4.82 -8.38
C ALA A 230 -20.82 -3.82 -7.93
N PHE A 231 -20.89 -3.36 -6.69
CA PHE A 231 -19.88 -2.42 -6.16
C PHE A 231 -18.51 -3.10 -5.92
N GLY A 232 -18.52 -4.35 -5.46
CA GLY A 232 -17.28 -5.11 -5.32
C GLY A 232 -16.62 -5.40 -6.65
N GLN A 233 -17.41 -5.71 -7.69
CA GLN A 233 -16.91 -5.90 -9.06
C GLN A 233 -16.31 -4.60 -9.61
N GLU A 234 -16.92 -3.43 -9.39
CA GLU A 234 -16.38 -2.13 -9.77
C GLU A 234 -15.01 -1.86 -9.13
N ALA A 235 -14.83 -2.26 -7.86
CA ALA A 235 -13.54 -2.18 -7.18
C ALA A 235 -12.49 -3.09 -7.84
N VAL A 236 -12.84 -4.35 -8.16
CA VAL A 236 -11.95 -5.30 -8.83
C VAL A 236 -11.55 -4.80 -10.22
N ASP A 237 -12.48 -4.28 -11.01
CA ASP A 237 -12.21 -3.77 -12.35
C ASP A 237 -11.28 -2.54 -12.30
N THR A 238 -11.49 -1.66 -11.32
CA THR A 238 -10.61 -0.50 -11.06
C THR A 238 -9.21 -0.97 -10.65
N LEU A 239 -9.10 -1.95 -9.76
CA LEU A 239 -7.82 -2.54 -9.34
C LEU A 239 -7.06 -3.12 -10.54
N LEU A 240 -7.72 -3.94 -11.37
CA LEU A 240 -7.11 -4.58 -12.53
C LEU A 240 -6.54 -3.56 -13.52
N LYS A 241 -7.27 -2.46 -13.75
CA LYS A 241 -6.81 -1.37 -14.60
C LYS A 241 -5.57 -0.69 -14.03
N GLU A 242 -5.63 -0.29 -12.76
CA GLU A 242 -4.52 0.44 -12.12
C GLU A 242 -3.29 -0.46 -11.90
N MET A 243 -3.45 -1.76 -11.69
CA MET A 243 -2.35 -2.75 -11.65
C MET A 243 -1.58 -2.80 -12.97
N GLU A 244 -2.25 -2.62 -14.12
CA GLU A 244 -1.58 -2.53 -15.42
C GLU A 244 -0.95 -1.17 -15.64
N ASP A 245 -1.72 -0.10 -15.40
CA ASP A 245 -1.28 1.28 -15.68
C ASP A 245 -0.12 1.70 -14.76
N GLN A 246 -0.03 1.15 -13.55
CA GLN A 246 0.97 1.51 -12.53
C GLN A 246 1.91 0.34 -12.17
N ARG A 247 2.03 -0.67 -13.01
CA ARG A 247 2.80 -1.91 -12.72
C ARG A 247 4.25 -1.69 -12.27
N ASP A 248 4.85 -0.55 -12.64
CA ASP A 248 6.24 -0.20 -12.26
C ASP A 248 6.32 0.52 -10.89
N ARG A 249 5.20 0.91 -10.30
CA ARG A 249 5.13 1.75 -9.10
C ARG A 249 4.19 1.23 -8.03
N LEU A 250 3.43 0.19 -8.32
CA LEU A 250 2.45 -0.39 -7.43
C LEU A 250 2.60 -1.90 -7.38
N VAL A 251 2.64 -2.45 -6.20
CA VAL A 251 2.47 -3.88 -5.99
C VAL A 251 1.18 -4.11 -5.22
N VAL A 252 0.34 -5.01 -5.71
CA VAL A 252 -0.89 -5.42 -5.02
C VAL A 252 -0.70 -6.82 -4.46
N ILE A 253 -1.01 -7.00 -3.18
CA ILE A 253 -1.06 -8.29 -2.51
C ILE A 253 -2.50 -8.51 -2.04
N ALA A 254 -3.15 -9.54 -2.58
CA ALA A 254 -4.48 -9.96 -2.15
C ALA A 254 -4.33 -11.14 -1.18
N ALA A 255 -4.88 -11.02 0.02
CA ALA A 255 -4.73 -12.02 1.07
C ALA A 255 -6.08 -12.61 1.50
N GLY A 256 -6.07 -13.87 1.97
CA GLY A 256 -7.27 -14.52 2.49
C GLY A 256 -7.12 -16.02 2.69
N TYR A 257 -8.24 -16.68 2.99
CA TYR A 257 -8.30 -18.14 3.14
C TYR A 257 -8.14 -18.86 1.80
N PRO A 258 -7.44 -20.00 1.73
CA PRO A 258 -7.09 -20.66 0.47
C PRO A 258 -8.28 -20.91 -0.46
N ASP A 259 -9.36 -21.48 0.09
CA ASP A 259 -10.54 -21.85 -0.70
C ASP A 259 -11.30 -20.64 -1.23
N LEU A 260 -11.45 -19.60 -0.40
CA LEU A 260 -12.12 -18.37 -0.77
C LEU A 260 -11.29 -17.57 -1.78
N MET A 261 -9.96 -17.58 -1.63
CA MET A 261 -9.07 -16.93 -2.60
C MET A 261 -9.04 -17.63 -3.96
N ARG A 262 -9.21 -18.96 -4.01
CA ARG A 262 -9.40 -19.66 -5.30
C ARG A 262 -10.67 -19.18 -6.02
N GLN A 263 -11.78 -19.02 -5.28
CA GLN A 263 -13.02 -18.48 -5.83
C GLN A 263 -12.85 -17.02 -6.29
N PHE A 264 -12.15 -16.19 -5.51
CA PHE A 264 -11.84 -14.81 -5.87
C PHE A 264 -11.08 -14.74 -7.19
N VAL A 265 -10.03 -15.51 -7.36
CA VAL A 265 -9.20 -15.51 -8.58
C VAL A 265 -10.01 -15.94 -9.81
N THR A 266 -10.90 -16.91 -9.66
CA THR A 266 -11.75 -17.41 -10.77
C THR A 266 -12.96 -16.53 -11.06
N SER A 267 -13.28 -15.56 -10.20
CA SER A 267 -14.44 -14.68 -10.36
C SER A 267 -14.32 -13.67 -11.50
N ASN A 268 -13.08 -13.34 -11.89
CA ASN A 268 -12.79 -12.42 -12.98
C ASN A 268 -11.59 -12.92 -13.79
N PRO A 269 -11.71 -13.06 -15.13
CA PRO A 269 -10.65 -13.62 -15.99
C PRO A 269 -9.38 -12.74 -16.02
N GLY A 270 -9.46 -11.48 -15.60
CA GLY A 270 -8.32 -10.57 -15.51
C GLY A 270 -7.42 -10.83 -14.29
N LEU A 271 -7.94 -11.40 -13.20
CA LEU A 271 -7.18 -11.64 -11.98
C LEU A 271 -6.02 -12.61 -12.16
N PRO A 272 -6.19 -13.81 -12.79
CA PRO A 272 -5.09 -14.75 -12.97
C PRO A 272 -3.94 -14.18 -13.81
N SER A 273 -4.22 -13.29 -14.75
CA SER A 273 -3.20 -12.68 -15.62
C SER A 273 -2.36 -11.60 -14.90
N ARG A 274 -2.88 -11.00 -13.83
CA ARG A 274 -2.21 -9.95 -13.07
C ARG A 274 -1.44 -10.49 -11.88
N PHE A 275 -1.98 -11.46 -11.16
CA PHE A 275 -1.31 -12.10 -10.04
C PHE A 275 -0.35 -13.20 -10.52
N ALA A 276 0.94 -12.88 -10.53
CA ALA A 276 1.97 -13.78 -11.05
C ALA A 276 2.18 -15.01 -10.16
N LYS A 277 1.89 -14.91 -8.87
CA LYS A 277 2.26 -15.93 -7.90
C LYS A 277 1.29 -15.99 -6.73
N THR A 278 1.01 -17.19 -6.29
CA THR A 278 0.33 -17.46 -5.01
C THR A 278 1.33 -18.04 -4.03
N ILE A 279 1.47 -17.40 -2.87
CA ILE A 279 2.29 -17.87 -1.76
C ILE A 279 1.36 -18.42 -0.69
N HIS A 280 1.59 -19.67 -0.31
CA HIS A 280 0.84 -20.32 0.75
C HIS A 280 1.57 -20.20 2.07
N PHE A 281 0.84 -19.78 3.10
CA PHE A 281 1.28 -19.68 4.48
C PHE A 281 0.69 -20.85 5.25
N ASP A 282 1.53 -21.76 5.67
CA ASP A 282 1.12 -22.87 6.54
C ASP A 282 0.82 -22.38 7.96
N GLY A 283 0.01 -23.13 8.72
CA GLY A 283 -0.14 -22.92 10.15
C GLY A 283 1.18 -23.25 10.87
N TYR A 284 1.42 -22.61 12.00
CA TYR A 284 2.59 -22.90 12.84
C TYR A 284 2.46 -24.22 13.56
N SER A 285 3.58 -24.93 13.74
CA SER A 285 3.68 -26.07 14.63
C SER A 285 3.59 -25.64 16.11
N VAL A 286 3.40 -26.59 17.01
CA VAL A 286 3.45 -26.33 18.47
C VAL A 286 4.80 -25.74 18.87
N GLU A 287 5.88 -26.27 18.31
CA GLU A 287 7.26 -25.83 18.56
C GLU A 287 7.49 -24.39 18.06
N ASP A 288 6.91 -24.04 16.92
CA ASP A 288 7.01 -22.68 16.40
C ASP A 288 6.20 -21.70 17.26
N LEU A 289 5.00 -22.08 17.71
CA LEU A 289 4.18 -21.25 18.59
C LEU A 289 4.86 -21.00 19.95
N LEU A 290 5.56 -22.01 20.49
CA LEU A 290 6.39 -21.84 21.70
C LEU A 290 7.50 -20.84 21.49
N LYS A 291 8.25 -20.96 20.39
CA LYS A 291 9.29 -19.98 20.04
C LYS A 291 8.70 -18.57 19.86
N ILE A 292 7.54 -18.47 19.20
CA ILE A 292 6.86 -17.19 18.96
C ILE A 292 6.45 -16.53 20.27
N ILE A 293 5.82 -17.24 21.20
CA ILE A 293 5.39 -16.66 22.48
C ILE A 293 6.59 -16.21 23.32
N HIS A 294 7.69 -16.97 23.32
CA HIS A 294 8.93 -16.57 23.99
C HIS A 294 9.58 -15.33 23.33
N VAL A 295 9.56 -15.22 22.01
CA VAL A 295 10.05 -14.02 21.31
C VAL A 295 9.19 -12.81 21.64
N MET A 296 7.86 -12.97 21.68
CA MET A 296 6.93 -11.90 22.06
C MET A 296 7.18 -11.45 23.51
N ALA A 297 7.29 -12.40 24.46
CA ALA A 297 7.57 -12.11 25.87
C ALA A 297 8.89 -11.35 26.02
N ARG A 298 9.98 -11.81 25.41
CA ARG A 298 11.29 -11.14 25.46
C ARG A 298 11.26 -9.75 24.87
N ARG A 299 10.52 -9.54 23.79
CA ARG A 299 10.33 -8.20 23.19
C ARG A 299 9.68 -7.23 24.16
N ASP A 300 8.77 -7.72 25.00
CA ASP A 300 8.09 -6.94 26.04
C ASP A 300 8.90 -6.87 27.35
N GLY A 301 10.14 -7.36 27.38
CA GLY A 301 11.00 -7.41 28.57
C GLY A 301 10.57 -8.46 29.58
N LEU A 302 9.83 -9.49 29.15
CA LEU A 302 9.32 -10.55 30.01
C LEU A 302 10.02 -11.88 29.73
N ASN A 303 10.13 -12.70 30.76
CA ASN A 303 10.65 -14.08 30.73
C ASN A 303 9.57 -15.04 31.20
N ILE A 304 9.25 -16.03 30.39
CA ILE A 304 8.34 -17.12 30.79
C ILE A 304 9.16 -18.18 31.51
N SER A 305 8.69 -18.63 32.69
CA SER A 305 9.38 -19.65 33.47
C SER A 305 9.44 -20.98 32.72
N ALA A 306 10.54 -21.73 32.87
CA ALA A 306 10.74 -23.02 32.22
C ALA A 306 9.67 -24.04 32.62
N GLU A 307 9.13 -23.93 33.84
CA GLU A 307 8.05 -24.79 34.34
C GLU A 307 6.74 -24.66 33.58
N SER A 308 6.58 -23.56 32.83
CA SER A 308 5.39 -23.30 31.99
C SER A 308 5.38 -24.03 30.66
N GLU A 309 6.52 -24.62 30.25
CA GLU A 309 6.73 -25.15 28.89
C GLU A 309 5.74 -26.28 28.55
N GLU A 310 5.53 -27.24 29.44
CA GLU A 310 4.61 -28.34 29.21
C GLU A 310 3.14 -27.88 29.19
N THR A 311 2.78 -26.89 30.01
CA THR A 311 1.44 -26.27 29.99
C THR A 311 1.18 -25.54 28.67
N LEU A 312 2.16 -24.80 28.18
CA LEU A 312 2.08 -24.11 26.90
C LEU A 312 1.96 -25.09 25.72
N LYS A 313 2.75 -26.17 25.71
CA LYS A 313 2.67 -27.25 24.72
C LYS A 313 1.28 -27.87 24.68
N ALA A 314 0.79 -28.29 25.84
CA ALA A 314 -0.54 -28.90 25.97
C ALA A 314 -1.65 -27.93 25.48
N PHE A 315 -1.54 -26.66 25.86
CA PHE A 315 -2.47 -25.62 25.41
C PHE A 315 -2.47 -25.49 23.90
N PHE A 316 -1.31 -25.29 23.25
CA PHE A 316 -1.24 -25.10 21.80
C PHE A 316 -1.69 -26.36 21.06
N ALA A 317 -1.31 -27.55 21.51
CA ALA A 317 -1.76 -28.80 20.90
C ALA A 317 -3.30 -28.94 20.93
N SER A 318 -3.94 -28.55 22.04
CA SER A 318 -5.39 -28.52 22.16
C SER A 318 -6.02 -27.40 21.30
N ALA A 319 -5.46 -26.21 21.37
CA ALA A 319 -6.00 -25.04 20.66
C ALA A 319 -5.96 -25.19 19.13
N MET A 320 -4.96 -25.86 18.58
CA MET A 320 -4.83 -26.14 17.15
C MET A 320 -5.96 -27.02 16.60
N GLN A 321 -6.61 -27.81 17.45
CA GLN A 321 -7.76 -28.63 17.03
C GLN A 321 -9.08 -27.85 16.95
N ARG A 322 -9.09 -26.62 17.44
CA ARG A 322 -10.30 -25.78 17.45
C ARG A 322 -10.52 -25.14 16.08
N PRO A 323 -11.77 -25.04 15.60
CA PRO A 323 -12.07 -24.24 14.43
C PRO A 323 -11.65 -22.78 14.68
N ASN A 324 -11.13 -22.11 13.66
CA ASN A 324 -10.68 -20.71 13.72
C ASN A 324 -9.47 -20.46 14.65
N PHE A 325 -8.59 -21.42 14.81
CA PHE A 325 -7.33 -21.22 15.53
C PHE A 325 -6.52 -20.07 14.92
N GLY A 326 -6.17 -19.10 15.78
CA GLY A 326 -5.56 -17.84 15.36
C GLY A 326 -4.03 -17.85 15.27
N ASN A 327 -3.36 -19.01 15.35
CA ASN A 327 -1.91 -19.12 15.27
C ASN A 327 -1.17 -18.13 16.22
N ALA A 328 -0.27 -17.31 15.71
CA ALA A 328 0.45 -16.31 16.52
C ALA A 328 -0.47 -15.25 17.16
N ARG A 329 -1.69 -15.02 16.63
CA ARG A 329 -2.70 -14.18 17.31
C ARG A 329 -3.15 -14.82 18.60
N THR A 330 -3.38 -16.14 18.62
CA THR A 330 -3.70 -16.89 19.85
C THR A 330 -2.55 -16.84 20.84
N ALA A 331 -1.30 -17.00 20.40
CA ALA A 331 -0.12 -16.87 21.27
C ALA A 331 -0.02 -15.46 21.89
N ARG A 332 -0.33 -14.41 21.12
CA ARG A 332 -0.37 -13.03 21.63
C ARG A 332 -1.45 -12.86 22.70
N THR A 333 -2.67 -13.31 22.43
CA THR A 333 -3.77 -13.20 23.40
C THR A 333 -3.48 -13.97 24.67
N LEU A 334 -2.85 -15.15 24.56
CA LEU A 334 -2.40 -15.92 25.73
C LEU A 334 -1.37 -15.14 26.57
N LEU A 335 -0.37 -14.53 25.91
CA LEU A 335 0.62 -13.70 26.59
C LEU A 335 -0.02 -12.48 27.27
N GLU A 336 -0.97 -11.81 26.63
CA GLU A 336 -1.71 -10.70 27.21
C GLU A 336 -2.46 -11.12 28.50
N ARG A 337 -3.16 -12.25 28.47
CA ARG A 337 -3.84 -12.82 29.66
C ARG A 337 -2.86 -13.23 30.75
N ALA A 338 -1.72 -13.83 30.37
CA ALA A 338 -0.68 -14.17 31.33
C ALA A 338 -0.10 -12.92 32.04
N ARG A 339 0.00 -11.81 31.35
CA ARG A 339 0.39 -10.50 31.92
C ARG A 339 -0.68 -9.95 32.86
N GLU A 340 -1.96 -10.12 32.55
CA GLU A 340 -3.05 -9.76 33.44
C GLU A 340 -3.01 -10.57 34.74
N ALA A 341 -2.80 -11.89 34.63
CA ALA A 341 -2.61 -12.78 35.80
C ALA A 341 -1.36 -12.39 36.62
N GLN A 342 -0.24 -12.12 35.96
CA GLN A 342 0.97 -11.60 36.59
C GLN A 342 0.69 -10.29 37.35
N ALA A 343 -0.02 -9.36 36.75
CA ALA A 343 -0.36 -8.07 37.36
C ALA A 343 -1.23 -8.27 38.60
N ALA A 344 -2.24 -9.15 38.55
CA ALA A 344 -3.07 -9.47 39.69
C ALA A 344 -2.27 -10.09 40.85
N ARG A 345 -1.29 -10.96 40.54
CA ARG A 345 -0.39 -11.58 41.55
C ARG A 345 0.56 -10.58 42.17
N LEU A 346 1.11 -9.64 41.38
CA LEU A 346 2.14 -8.72 41.82
C LEU A 346 1.59 -7.42 42.44
N ALA A 347 0.38 -7.00 42.12
CA ALA A 347 -0.21 -5.76 42.60
C ALA A 347 -0.21 -5.66 44.16
N PRO A 348 -0.57 -6.72 44.94
CA PRO A 348 -0.51 -6.67 46.39
C PRO A 348 0.90 -6.57 46.97
N LEU A 349 1.91 -6.91 46.17
CA LEU A 349 3.32 -6.97 46.59
C LEU A 349 4.08 -5.69 46.24
N LEU A 350 3.46 -4.76 45.49
CA LEU A 350 4.11 -3.51 45.11
C LEU A 350 4.54 -2.71 46.33
N GLY A 351 5.80 -2.27 46.33
CA GLY A 351 6.44 -1.61 47.47
C GLY A 351 7.32 -2.48 48.33
N GLN A 352 7.28 -3.81 48.16
CA GLN A 352 8.25 -4.72 48.79
C GLN A 352 9.58 -4.69 48.02
N ARG A 353 10.70 -4.97 48.73
CA ARG A 353 12.02 -5.12 48.11
C ARG A 353 12.11 -6.48 47.41
N ASN A 354 12.72 -6.53 46.20
CA ASN A 354 13.03 -7.73 45.44
C ASN A 354 11.84 -8.43 44.74
N ILE A 355 10.89 -7.65 44.18
CA ILE A 355 9.84 -8.21 43.31
C ILE A 355 10.41 -8.38 41.90
N ASN A 356 10.31 -9.57 41.32
CA ASN A 356 10.67 -9.82 39.94
C ASN A 356 9.47 -9.47 39.02
N LEU A 357 9.49 -8.27 38.44
CA LEU A 357 8.43 -7.79 37.54
C LEU A 357 8.56 -8.36 36.12
N ALA A 358 9.69 -8.96 35.78
CA ALA A 358 9.95 -9.48 34.43
C ALA A 358 9.53 -10.94 34.24
N GLU A 359 9.15 -11.63 35.30
CA GLU A 359 8.87 -13.08 35.25
C GLU A 359 7.37 -13.38 35.18
N ILE A 360 6.98 -14.10 34.12
CA ILE A 360 5.69 -14.77 34.02
C ILE A 360 5.87 -16.21 34.56
N THR A 361 5.21 -16.51 35.66
CA THR A 361 5.30 -17.80 36.35
C THR A 361 4.37 -18.83 35.74
N HIS A 362 4.57 -20.10 36.10
CA HIS A 362 3.67 -21.19 35.73
C HIS A 362 2.22 -20.94 36.20
N ALA A 363 2.02 -20.33 37.38
CA ALA A 363 0.70 -19.99 37.89
C ALA A 363 -0.02 -18.96 36.98
N ASP A 364 0.72 -17.95 36.48
CA ASP A 364 0.17 -16.94 35.58
C ASP A 364 -0.26 -17.59 34.25
N ILE A 365 0.55 -18.49 33.67
CA ILE A 365 0.22 -19.24 32.45
C ILE A 365 -0.97 -20.18 32.69
N SER A 366 -1.01 -20.89 33.80
CA SER A 366 -2.12 -21.78 34.12
C SER A 366 -3.45 -21.03 34.23
N THR A 367 -3.45 -19.88 34.88
CA THR A 367 -4.63 -18.99 34.93
C THR A 367 -5.05 -18.54 33.54
N ALA A 368 -4.09 -18.03 32.74
CA ALA A 368 -4.35 -17.57 31.38
C ALA A 368 -4.92 -18.64 30.45
N THR A 369 -4.39 -19.90 30.54
CA THR A 369 -4.89 -21.02 29.73
C THR A 369 -6.28 -21.48 30.12
N ALA A 370 -6.63 -21.46 31.43
CA ALA A 370 -7.96 -21.82 31.91
C ALA A 370 -9.05 -20.88 31.37
N GLU A 371 -8.76 -19.61 31.12
CA GLU A 371 -9.69 -18.65 30.59
C GLU A 371 -9.96 -18.80 29.07
N PHE A 372 -9.21 -19.65 28.36
CA PHE A 372 -9.45 -19.97 26.94
C PHE A 372 -10.45 -21.13 26.74
N SER A 373 -10.98 -21.70 27.82
CA SER A 373 -11.87 -22.88 27.81
C SER A 373 -13.27 -22.55 27.25
#